data_6d111d8d9baf69891a96593a26ada894
#
_entry.id   6d111d8d9baf69891a96593a26ada894
#
_cell.length_a   1.000
_cell.length_b   1.000
_cell.length_c   1.000
_cell.angle_alpha   90.00
_cell.angle_beta   90.00
_cell.angle_gamma   90.00
#
_symmetry.space_group_name_H-M   'P 1'
#
loop_
_entity.id
_entity.type
_entity.pdbx_description
1 polymer ?
#
loop_
_entity_poly.entity_id
_entity_poly.type
_entity_poly.pdbx_seq_one_letter_code
_entity_poly.pdbx_strand_id
1 'polypeptide(L)'
;MFREKYEISIWEDIFVPASVENGVIVTPSYYDEQKIAIIGSDTLESQSRAVEPKLVRNANGTNTLTFKMFYHYVDNITGEEVNNPFIGLLTNERKIKCLWKNKWYDLLIKNIQEDSNGKSITYTCKD
;
A
#
# COMPACT_ATOMS: atom_id res chain seq x y z
N MET A 1 -7.27 5.98 -25.90
CA MET A 1 -8.05 5.37 -24.82
C MET A 1 -7.60 5.96 -23.48
N PHE A 2 -8.52 6.49 -22.72
CA PHE A 2 -8.21 7.04 -21.41
C PHE A 2 -8.09 5.92 -20.41
N ARG A 3 -6.94 5.86 -19.73
CA ARG A 3 -6.82 5.08 -18.51
C ARG A 3 -7.23 5.96 -17.34
N GLU A 4 -8.10 5.46 -16.50
CA GLU A 4 -8.39 6.14 -15.25
C GLU A 4 -7.16 6.08 -14.36
N LYS A 5 -6.81 7.22 -13.76
CA LYS A 5 -5.67 7.28 -12.85
C LYS A 5 -5.96 6.51 -11.58
N TYR A 6 -5.00 5.68 -11.18
CA TYR A 6 -5.06 5.02 -9.89
C TYR A 6 -3.69 5.01 -9.23
N GLU A 7 -3.70 4.93 -7.92
CA GLU A 7 -2.47 4.76 -7.14
C GLU A 7 -2.80 3.91 -5.91
N ILE A 8 -1.93 2.94 -5.61
CA ILE A 8 -2.00 2.15 -4.39
C ILE A 8 -0.72 2.40 -3.64
N SER A 9 -0.81 2.92 -2.42
CA SER A 9 0.35 3.31 -1.62
C SER A 9 0.27 2.74 -0.21
N ILE A 10 1.45 2.51 0.36
CA ILE A 10 1.62 1.99 1.71
C ILE A 10 1.96 3.16 2.62
N TRP A 11 1.29 3.24 3.78
CA TRP A 11 1.45 4.33 4.74
C TRP A 11 1.76 3.80 6.13
N GLU A 12 2.42 4.61 6.91
CA GLU A 12 2.81 4.28 8.28
C GLU A 12 2.65 5.51 9.17
N ASP A 13 2.18 5.27 10.41
CA ASP A 13 2.17 6.30 11.45
C ASP A 13 3.51 6.29 12.16
N ILE A 14 4.21 7.41 12.08
CA ILE A 14 5.51 7.59 12.73
C ILE A 14 5.32 8.45 13.96
N PHE A 15 5.76 7.94 15.12
CA PHE A 15 5.70 8.67 16.37
C PHE A 15 6.75 9.79 16.37
N VAL A 16 6.29 11.01 16.59
CA VAL A 16 7.15 12.18 16.76
C VAL A 16 7.11 12.58 18.23
N PRO A 17 8.23 12.46 18.95
CA PRO A 17 8.26 12.77 20.37
C PRO A 17 8.03 14.26 20.63
N ALA A 18 7.53 14.57 21.81
CA ALA A 18 7.38 15.96 22.25
C ALA A 18 8.72 16.67 22.24
N SER A 19 8.75 17.93 21.80
CA SER A 19 9.93 18.77 21.96
C SER A 19 9.88 19.50 23.30
N VAL A 20 11.02 19.54 23.98
CA VAL A 20 11.13 20.12 25.32
C VAL A 20 12.25 21.15 25.30
N GLU A 21 11.94 22.37 25.79
CA GLU A 21 12.92 23.42 26.00
C GLU A 21 12.83 23.91 27.44
N ASN A 22 13.98 23.96 28.11
CA ASN A 22 14.07 24.41 29.51
C ASN A 22 13.09 23.70 30.45
N GLY A 23 12.87 22.38 30.23
CA GLY A 23 11.95 21.58 31.02
C GLY A 23 10.47 21.78 30.71
N VAL A 24 10.14 22.58 29.69
CA VAL A 24 8.77 22.86 29.28
C VAL A 24 8.47 22.23 27.92
N ILE A 25 7.34 21.56 27.81
CA ILE A 25 6.89 20.99 26.53
C ILE A 25 6.49 22.14 25.61
N VAL A 26 7.23 22.31 24.51
CA VAL A 26 6.93 23.32 23.48
C VAL A 26 5.97 22.76 22.45
N THR A 27 6.20 21.52 22.02
CA THR A 27 5.34 20.82 21.09
C THR A 27 4.99 19.46 21.68
N PRO A 28 3.69 19.10 21.81
CA PRO A 28 3.32 17.76 22.31
C PRO A 28 3.71 16.68 21.30
N SER A 29 3.85 15.45 21.79
CA SER A 29 4.06 14.30 20.93
C SER A 29 2.83 14.06 20.04
N TYR A 30 3.09 13.53 18.84
CA TYR A 30 2.03 13.20 17.89
C TYR A 30 2.47 12.09 16.96
N TYR A 31 1.52 11.54 16.19
CA TYR A 31 1.81 10.61 15.11
C TYR A 31 1.73 11.34 13.78
N ASP A 32 2.75 11.15 12.95
CA ASP A 32 2.80 11.68 11.60
C ASP A 32 2.59 10.54 10.60
N GLU A 33 1.57 10.68 9.76
CA GLU A 33 1.26 9.67 8.74
C GLU A 33 2.12 9.93 7.51
N GLN A 34 2.94 8.95 7.14
CA GLN A 34 3.89 9.07 6.04
C GLN A 34 3.69 7.99 4.99
N LYS A 35 3.75 8.41 3.72
CA LYS A 35 3.78 7.48 2.59
C LYS A 35 5.17 6.84 2.50
N ILE A 36 5.22 5.51 2.59
CA ILE A 36 6.49 4.78 2.55
C ILE A 36 6.77 4.11 1.22
N ALA A 37 5.74 3.80 0.43
CA ALA A 37 5.92 3.21 -0.89
C ALA A 37 4.67 3.35 -1.76
N ILE A 38 4.88 3.41 -3.08
CA ILE A 38 3.82 3.27 -4.08
C ILE A 38 4.00 1.88 -4.70
N ILE A 39 2.99 1.03 -4.56
CA ILE A 39 3.05 -0.35 -5.05
C ILE A 39 2.22 -0.58 -6.31
N GLY A 40 1.34 0.34 -6.65
CA GLY A 40 0.55 0.27 -7.87
C GLY A 40 0.19 1.66 -8.36
N SER A 41 0.27 1.86 -9.68
CA SER A 41 -0.07 3.13 -10.31
C SER A 41 -0.17 2.94 -11.82
N ASP A 42 -1.03 3.71 -12.47
CA ASP A 42 -1.11 3.75 -13.92
C ASP A 42 0.14 4.37 -14.57
N THR A 43 0.94 5.11 -13.78
CA THR A 43 2.17 5.75 -14.25
C THR A 43 3.44 5.07 -13.75
N LEU A 44 3.31 4.08 -12.87
CA LEU A 44 4.47 3.39 -12.29
C LEU A 44 4.98 2.31 -13.24
N GLU A 45 6.26 2.38 -13.62
CA GLU A 45 6.89 1.40 -14.48
C GLU A 45 7.58 0.27 -13.70
N SER A 46 7.52 0.31 -12.38
CA SER A 46 8.14 -0.70 -11.51
C SER A 46 7.51 -2.07 -11.70
N GLN A 47 8.34 -3.10 -11.74
CA GLN A 47 7.90 -4.50 -11.84
C GLN A 47 7.36 -5.06 -10.53
N SER A 48 7.64 -4.41 -9.42
CA SER A 48 7.16 -4.85 -8.11
C SER A 48 5.79 -4.28 -7.75
N ARG A 49 5.12 -3.65 -8.69
CA ARG A 49 3.80 -3.07 -8.48
C ARG A 49 2.72 -4.13 -8.30
N ALA A 50 1.64 -3.73 -7.64
CA ALA A 50 0.45 -4.54 -7.49
C ALA A 50 -0.15 -4.90 -8.85
N VAL A 51 -0.61 -6.13 -8.98
CA VAL A 51 -1.27 -6.62 -10.20
C VAL A 51 -2.73 -6.94 -9.92
N GLU A 52 -3.56 -6.83 -10.96
CA GLU A 52 -5.00 -7.09 -10.92
C GLU A 52 -5.72 -6.31 -9.81
N PRO A 53 -5.46 -4.99 -9.67
CA PRO A 53 -6.15 -4.22 -8.64
C PRO A 53 -7.64 -4.10 -8.96
N LYS A 54 -8.47 -4.31 -7.94
CA LYS A 54 -9.92 -4.21 -8.07
C LYS A 54 -10.49 -3.54 -6.83
N LEU A 55 -11.20 -2.45 -7.04
CA LEU A 55 -11.91 -1.76 -5.96
C LEU A 55 -13.40 -1.99 -6.13
N VAL A 56 -14.03 -2.55 -5.10
CA VAL A 56 -15.48 -2.70 -5.00
C VAL A 56 -15.99 -1.67 -4.01
N ARG A 57 -16.85 -0.78 -4.48
CA ARG A 57 -17.46 0.26 -3.66
C ARG A 57 -18.90 -0.15 -3.31
N ASN A 58 -19.19 -0.17 -2.01
CA ASN A 58 -20.52 -0.46 -1.52
C ASN A 58 -21.21 0.82 -1.07
N ALA A 59 -22.44 1.02 -1.54
CA ALA A 59 -23.23 2.21 -1.18
C ALA A 59 -23.57 2.24 0.32
N ASN A 60 -23.72 1.09 0.94
CA ASN A 60 -24.17 0.94 2.32
C ASN A 60 -23.16 0.21 3.21
N GLY A 61 -21.91 0.11 2.79
CA GLY A 61 -20.97 -0.67 3.54
C GLY A 61 -19.53 -0.37 3.26
N THR A 62 -18.70 -1.35 3.51
CA THR A 62 -17.25 -1.26 3.43
C THR A 62 -16.78 -1.33 1.99
N ASN A 63 -15.91 -0.41 1.60
CA ASN A 63 -15.19 -0.50 0.34
C ASN A 63 -14.11 -1.56 0.46
N THR A 64 -13.89 -2.31 -0.60
CA THR A 64 -12.93 -3.41 -0.62
C THR A 64 -11.99 -3.27 -1.81
N LEU A 65 -10.69 -3.25 -1.52
CA LEU A 65 -9.63 -3.30 -2.52
C LEU A 65 -8.95 -4.65 -2.46
N THR A 66 -8.82 -5.31 -3.61
CA THR A 66 -8.02 -6.52 -3.74
C THR A 66 -6.93 -6.31 -4.76
N PHE A 67 -5.76 -6.85 -4.49
CA PHE A 67 -4.65 -6.85 -5.43
C PHE A 67 -3.73 -8.03 -5.14
N LYS A 68 -2.87 -8.36 -6.10
CA LYS A 68 -1.87 -9.42 -5.96
C LYS A 68 -0.48 -8.85 -6.03
N MET A 69 0.45 -9.49 -5.32
CA MET A 69 1.88 -9.20 -5.39
C MET A 69 2.62 -10.51 -5.66
N PHE A 70 3.51 -10.51 -6.64
CA PHE A 70 4.39 -11.65 -6.87
C PHE A 70 5.55 -11.65 -5.90
N TYR A 71 5.96 -12.82 -5.42
CA TYR A 71 7.13 -12.95 -4.55
C TYR A 71 8.42 -12.52 -5.24
N HIS A 72 8.52 -12.79 -6.55
CA HIS A 72 9.71 -12.53 -7.35
C HIS A 72 9.34 -11.81 -8.63
N TYR A 73 10.24 -11.00 -9.11
CA TYR A 73 10.11 -10.36 -10.42
C TYR A 73 11.48 -10.23 -11.07
N VAL A 74 11.50 -9.98 -12.38
CA VAL A 74 12.74 -9.79 -13.13
C VAL A 74 13.09 -8.31 -13.15
N ASP A 75 14.31 -7.99 -12.69
CA ASP A 75 14.84 -6.64 -12.74
C ASP A 75 15.14 -6.26 -14.19
N ASN A 76 14.59 -5.16 -14.66
CA ASN A 76 14.78 -4.69 -16.05
C ASN A 76 16.22 -4.28 -16.35
N ILE A 77 16.97 -3.89 -15.33
CA ILE A 77 18.35 -3.41 -15.51
C ILE A 77 19.32 -4.59 -15.58
N THR A 78 19.20 -5.54 -14.66
CA THR A 78 20.14 -6.67 -14.56
C THR A 78 19.68 -7.91 -15.28
N GLY A 79 18.38 -8.05 -15.56
CA GLY A 79 17.77 -9.26 -16.11
C GLY A 79 17.67 -10.40 -15.11
N GLU A 80 17.99 -10.16 -13.84
CA GLU A 80 17.97 -11.18 -12.80
C GLU A 80 16.63 -11.20 -12.07
N GLU A 81 16.26 -12.40 -11.59
CA GLU A 81 15.10 -12.59 -10.74
C GLU A 81 15.45 -12.13 -9.33
N VAL A 82 14.61 -11.23 -8.77
CA VAL A 82 14.83 -10.66 -7.44
C VAL A 82 13.56 -10.79 -6.59
N ASN A 83 13.74 -10.76 -5.28
CA ASN A 83 12.64 -10.79 -4.34
C ASN A 83 11.89 -9.45 -4.36
N ASN A 84 10.56 -9.52 -4.21
CA ASN A 84 9.74 -8.32 -4.12
C ASN A 84 9.93 -7.68 -2.73
N PRO A 85 10.50 -6.47 -2.65
CA PRO A 85 10.80 -5.85 -1.35
C PRO A 85 9.56 -5.35 -0.62
N PHE A 86 8.43 -5.20 -1.31
CA PHE A 86 7.23 -4.64 -0.69
C PHE A 86 6.43 -5.65 0.12
N ILE A 87 6.63 -6.95 -0.10
CA ILE A 87 5.88 -8.00 0.62
C ILE A 87 6.10 -7.90 2.13
N GLY A 88 7.32 -7.60 2.56
CA GLY A 88 7.63 -7.41 3.98
C GLY A 88 6.92 -6.21 4.62
N LEU A 89 6.50 -5.25 3.83
CA LEU A 89 5.77 -4.06 4.30
C LEU A 89 4.26 -4.29 4.37
N LEU A 90 3.75 -5.28 3.64
CA LEU A 90 2.32 -5.57 3.51
C LEU A 90 1.87 -6.54 4.59
N THR A 91 1.87 -6.07 5.82
CA THR A 91 1.44 -6.85 6.99
C THR A 91 -0.03 -6.57 7.31
N ASN A 92 -0.63 -7.44 8.15
CA ASN A 92 -2.01 -7.26 8.57
C ASN A 92 -2.19 -5.91 9.28
N GLU A 93 -3.30 -5.23 9.02
CA GLU A 93 -3.63 -3.88 9.55
C GLU A 93 -2.73 -2.75 9.03
N ARG A 94 -1.88 -3.01 8.03
CA ARG A 94 -1.09 -1.95 7.39
C ARG A 94 -2.02 -0.99 6.67
N LYS A 95 -1.75 0.31 6.80
CA LYS A 95 -2.51 1.35 6.11
C LYS A 95 -2.20 1.36 4.62
N ILE A 96 -3.25 1.30 3.82
CA ILE A 96 -3.20 1.38 2.37
C ILE A 96 -4.09 2.54 1.95
N LYS A 97 -3.57 3.42 1.11
CA LYS A 97 -4.40 4.44 0.47
C LYS A 97 -4.50 4.15 -1.01
N CYS A 98 -5.71 4.22 -1.52
CA CYS A 98 -6.01 3.95 -2.91
C CYS A 98 -6.65 5.18 -3.55
N LEU A 99 -6.02 5.70 -4.60
CA LEU A 99 -6.64 6.67 -5.49
C LEU A 99 -7.34 5.88 -6.59
N TRP A 100 -8.64 6.10 -6.77
CA TRP A 100 -9.43 5.41 -7.78
C TRP A 100 -10.49 6.35 -8.32
N LYS A 101 -10.48 6.60 -9.61
CA LYS A 101 -11.44 7.51 -10.26
C LYS A 101 -11.50 8.87 -9.57
N ASN A 102 -10.34 9.47 -9.32
CA ASN A 102 -10.19 10.79 -8.70
C ASN A 102 -10.66 10.88 -7.24
N LYS A 103 -10.81 9.75 -6.56
CA LYS A 103 -11.18 9.72 -5.14
C LYS A 103 -10.20 8.87 -4.35
N TRP A 104 -9.82 9.38 -3.17
CA TRP A 104 -8.95 8.65 -2.26
C TRP A 104 -9.76 7.80 -1.28
N TYR A 105 -9.27 6.59 -1.04
CA TYR A 105 -9.83 5.67 -0.06
C TYR A 105 -8.76 5.28 0.95
N ASP A 106 -9.11 5.35 2.22
CA ASP A 106 -8.25 4.91 3.33
C ASP A 106 -8.67 3.52 3.74
N LEU A 107 -7.74 2.58 3.66
CA LEU A 107 -8.02 1.16 3.84
C LEU A 107 -6.97 0.54 4.77
N LEU A 108 -7.32 -0.62 5.33
CA LEU A 108 -6.37 -1.45 6.09
C LEU A 108 -6.33 -2.84 5.48
N ILE A 109 -5.15 -3.46 5.48
CA ILE A 109 -5.04 -4.85 5.04
C ILE A 109 -5.75 -5.73 6.07
N LYS A 110 -6.78 -6.46 5.63
CA LYS A 110 -7.59 -7.32 6.50
C LYS A 110 -7.38 -8.80 6.25
N ASN A 111 -6.96 -9.18 5.06
CA ASN A 111 -6.70 -10.58 4.74
C ASN A 111 -5.49 -10.70 3.82
N ILE A 112 -4.65 -11.67 4.10
CA ILE A 112 -3.46 -12.00 3.33
C ILE A 112 -3.53 -13.48 3.02
N GLN A 113 -3.60 -13.83 1.74
CA GLN A 113 -3.74 -15.22 1.32
C GLN A 113 -2.73 -15.58 0.23
N GLU A 114 -1.92 -16.59 0.49
CA GLU A 114 -1.04 -17.15 -0.52
C GLU A 114 -1.87 -17.86 -1.60
N ASP A 115 -1.57 -17.57 -2.85
CA ASP A 115 -2.28 -18.19 -3.97
C ASP A 115 -1.83 -19.64 -4.17
N SER A 116 -2.72 -20.47 -4.70
CA SER A 116 -2.47 -21.91 -4.88
C SER A 116 -1.29 -22.22 -5.77
N ASN A 117 -0.88 -21.28 -6.65
CA ASN A 117 0.29 -21.45 -7.50
C ASN A 117 1.63 -21.27 -6.75
N GLY A 118 1.61 -20.78 -5.50
CA GLY A 118 2.80 -20.54 -4.70
C GLY A 118 3.68 -19.39 -5.18
N LYS A 119 3.23 -18.58 -6.15
CA LYS A 119 4.03 -17.52 -6.78
C LYS A 119 3.59 -16.13 -6.39
N SER A 120 2.38 -15.99 -5.87
CA SER A 120 1.80 -14.70 -5.54
C SER A 120 0.98 -14.75 -4.27
N ILE A 121 0.70 -13.56 -3.73
CA ILE A 121 -0.16 -13.36 -2.56
C ILE A 121 -1.29 -12.41 -2.96
N THR A 122 -2.49 -12.73 -2.52
CA THR A 122 -3.65 -11.85 -2.68
C THR A 122 -3.92 -11.12 -1.38
N TYR A 123 -4.02 -9.79 -1.47
CA TYR A 123 -4.31 -8.92 -0.33
C TYR A 123 -5.73 -8.38 -0.47
N THR A 124 -6.47 -8.40 0.64
CA THR A 124 -7.79 -7.79 0.73
C THR A 124 -7.75 -6.67 1.74
N CYS A 125 -8.08 -5.47 1.30
CA CYS A 125 -8.05 -4.27 2.12
C CYS A 125 -9.47 -3.71 2.26
N LYS A 126 -9.82 -3.26 3.46
CA LYS A 126 -11.15 -2.72 3.76
C LYS A 126 -11.02 -1.44 4.59
N ASP A 127 -11.97 -0.54 4.41
CA ASP A 127 -12.07 0.68 5.22
C ASP A 127 -12.79 0.44 6.56
#